data_4eb0c97831ae9c31e758a96bac1515c4
#
_entry.id   4eb0c97831ae9c31e758a96bac1515c4
#
_cell.length_a   1.000
_cell.length_b   1.000
_cell.length_c   1.000
_cell.angle_alpha   90.00
_cell.angle_beta   90.00
_cell.angle_gamma   90.00
#
_symmetry.space_group_name_H-M   'P 1'
#
loop_
_entity.id
_entity.type
_entity.pdbx_description
1 polymer ?
#
loop_
_entity_poly.entity_id
_entity_poly.type
_entity_poly.pdbx_seq_one_letter_code
_entity_poly.pdbx_strand_id
1 'polypeptide(L)'
;MRILFCDDDLKILTLLQKYVCEYFEKGKLKRPEMKAYLSGEVLLKAEEKADIAFLDVEMPGRSGIYIGAELIKRNPRTKIIIVTSYPDYLDEAMRFRVFRYLSKPINKNRLFENLKDAIYQY
;
A
#
# COMPACT_ATOMS: atom_id res chain seq x y z
N MET A 1 -9.99 -0.56 -10.81
CA MET A 1 -9.10 -0.90 -9.67
C MET A 1 -8.80 0.35 -8.88
N ARG A 2 -8.82 0.26 -7.58
CA ARG A 2 -8.48 1.37 -6.68
C ARG A 2 -7.27 1.01 -5.85
N ILE A 3 -6.28 1.90 -5.84
CA ILE A 3 -5.06 1.75 -5.06
C ILE A 3 -4.97 2.90 -4.07
N LEU A 4 -4.82 2.59 -2.80
CA LEU A 4 -4.66 3.57 -1.74
C LEU A 4 -3.22 3.58 -1.25
N PHE A 5 -2.77 4.76 -0.84
CA PHE A 5 -1.43 4.96 -0.29
C PHE A 5 -1.55 5.70 1.03
N CYS A 6 -0.84 5.25 2.04
CA CYS A 6 -0.82 5.93 3.34
C CYS A 6 0.58 5.96 3.92
N ASP A 7 1.12 7.15 4.12
CA ASP A 7 2.45 7.38 4.67
C ASP A 7 2.49 8.83 5.14
N ASP A 8 3.11 9.10 6.27
CA ASP A 8 3.22 10.48 6.75
C ASP A 8 4.30 11.30 6.04
N ASP A 9 5.09 10.67 5.17
CA ASP A 9 6.11 11.33 4.35
C ASP A 9 5.59 11.56 2.93
N LEU A 10 5.35 12.83 2.60
CA LEU A 10 4.84 13.21 1.29
C LEU A 10 5.76 12.77 0.15
N LYS A 11 7.08 12.75 0.38
CA LYS A 11 8.04 12.31 -0.63
C LYS A 11 7.84 10.85 -1.00
N ILE A 12 7.58 10.01 -0.01
CA ILE A 12 7.30 8.59 -0.24
C ILE A 12 5.98 8.43 -1.00
N LEU A 13 4.94 9.13 -0.61
CA LEU A 13 3.65 9.07 -1.30
C LEU A 13 3.80 9.45 -2.78
N THR A 14 4.56 10.52 -3.04
CA THR A 14 4.78 10.99 -4.42
C THR A 14 5.54 9.95 -5.23
N LEU A 15 6.56 9.35 -4.64
CA LEU A 15 7.38 8.34 -5.30
C LEU A 15 6.59 7.06 -5.60
N LEU A 16 5.81 6.58 -4.63
CA LEU A 16 4.98 5.40 -4.81
C LEU A 16 3.99 5.59 -5.95
N GLN A 17 3.30 6.73 -5.96
CA GLN A 17 2.33 7.04 -7.01
C GLN A 17 2.98 7.13 -8.39
N LYS A 18 4.16 7.75 -8.45
CA LYS A 18 4.92 7.85 -9.70
C LYS A 18 5.26 6.47 -10.25
N TYR A 19 5.79 5.59 -9.41
CA TYR A 19 6.18 4.25 -9.85
C TYR A 19 4.97 3.41 -10.25
N VAL A 20 3.86 3.52 -9.52
CA VAL A 20 2.63 2.83 -9.89
C VAL A 20 2.13 3.30 -11.25
N CYS A 21 2.12 4.62 -11.49
CA CYS A 21 1.74 5.17 -12.81
C CYS A 21 2.64 4.61 -13.91
N GLU A 22 3.95 4.58 -13.69
CA GLU A 22 4.89 4.04 -14.67
C GLU A 22 4.60 2.57 -15.01
N TYR A 23 4.28 1.78 -13.99
CA TYR A 23 3.96 0.36 -14.19
C TYR A 23 2.77 0.19 -15.12
N PHE A 24 1.69 0.92 -14.87
CA PHE A 24 0.47 0.81 -15.69
C PHE A 24 0.67 1.36 -17.10
N GLU A 25 1.45 2.41 -17.25
CA GLU A 25 1.76 2.97 -18.56
C GLU A 25 2.60 2.01 -19.40
N LYS A 26 3.65 1.45 -18.81
CA LYS A 26 4.52 0.49 -19.52
C LYS A 26 3.78 -0.77 -19.91
N GLY A 27 2.88 -1.24 -19.07
CA GLY A 27 2.08 -2.41 -19.35
C GLY A 27 0.89 -2.15 -20.25
N LYS A 28 0.68 -0.90 -20.66
CA LYS A 28 -0.49 -0.48 -21.45
C LYS A 28 -1.80 -0.90 -20.78
N LEU A 29 -1.82 -0.84 -19.45
CA LEU A 29 -2.99 -1.16 -18.64
C LEU A 29 -3.78 0.10 -18.33
N LYS A 30 -5.07 -0.08 -18.09
CA LYS A 30 -5.92 1.03 -17.67
C LYS A 30 -5.42 1.58 -16.34
N ARG A 31 -5.23 2.90 -16.28
CA ARG A 31 -4.76 3.56 -15.07
C ARG A 31 -5.74 3.35 -13.92
N PRO A 32 -5.27 2.93 -12.73
CA PRO A 32 -6.14 2.76 -11.58
C PRO A 32 -6.55 4.09 -10.97
N GLU A 33 -7.63 4.07 -10.23
CA GLU A 33 -7.96 5.18 -9.34
C GLU A 33 -6.99 5.15 -8.17
N MET A 34 -6.31 6.27 -7.89
CA MET A 34 -5.30 6.34 -6.84
C MET A 34 -5.63 7.46 -5.87
N LYS A 35 -5.53 7.17 -4.58
CA LYS A 35 -5.71 8.16 -3.53
C LYS A 35 -4.62 7.99 -2.48
N ALA A 36 -4.07 9.12 -2.00
CA ALA A 36 -2.98 9.13 -1.03
C ALA A 36 -3.39 9.91 0.22
N TYR A 37 -2.98 9.39 1.36
CA TYR A 37 -3.32 9.95 2.66
C TYR A 37 -2.07 10.08 3.51
N LEU A 38 -1.94 11.21 4.21
CA LEU A 38 -0.82 11.46 5.12
C LEU A 38 -1.05 10.88 6.51
N SER A 39 -2.25 10.44 6.81
CA SER A 39 -2.55 9.78 8.09
C SER A 39 -3.55 8.65 7.90
N GLY A 40 -3.41 7.63 8.74
CA GLY A 40 -4.32 6.49 8.71
C GLY A 40 -5.73 6.86 9.14
N GLU A 41 -5.87 7.83 10.04
CA GLU A 41 -7.17 8.27 10.50
C GLU A 41 -7.98 8.92 9.39
N VAL A 42 -7.34 9.75 8.58
CA VAL A 42 -7.99 10.38 7.42
C VAL A 42 -8.41 9.31 6.41
N LEU A 43 -7.53 8.34 6.16
CA LEU A 43 -7.85 7.23 5.26
C LEU A 43 -9.08 6.46 5.76
N LEU A 44 -9.12 6.12 7.04
CA LEU A 44 -10.24 5.35 7.60
C LEU A 44 -11.55 6.12 7.55
N LYS A 45 -11.51 7.44 7.79
CA LYS A 45 -12.70 8.29 7.73
C LYS A 45 -13.26 8.42 6.32
N ALA A 46 -12.43 8.25 5.30
CA ALA A 46 -12.87 8.30 3.91
C ALA A 46 -13.77 7.13 3.51
N GLU A 47 -13.81 6.08 4.32
CA GLU A 47 -14.66 4.89 4.12
C GLU A 47 -14.53 4.24 2.75
N GLU A 48 -13.37 4.39 2.12
CA GLU A 48 -13.11 3.81 0.82
C GLU A 48 -12.64 2.37 0.92
N LYS A 49 -12.92 1.60 -0.12
CA LYS A 49 -12.41 0.25 -0.27
C LYS A 49 -11.24 0.26 -1.24
N ALA A 50 -10.26 -0.59 -0.99
CA ALA A 50 -9.08 -0.70 -1.82
C ALA A 50 -8.97 -2.07 -2.44
N ASP A 51 -8.41 -2.13 -3.64
CA ASP A 51 -7.95 -3.40 -4.23
C ASP A 51 -6.51 -3.66 -3.79
N ILE A 52 -5.68 -2.62 -3.78
CA ILE A 52 -4.31 -2.66 -3.30
C ILE A 52 -4.10 -1.47 -2.38
N ALA A 53 -3.41 -1.66 -1.25
CA ALA A 53 -3.06 -0.56 -0.36
C ALA A 53 -1.58 -0.64 0.03
N PHE A 54 -0.87 0.47 -0.19
CA PHE A 54 0.52 0.64 0.26
C PHE A 54 0.49 1.41 1.57
N LEU A 55 0.94 0.78 2.65
CA LEU A 55 0.82 1.34 4.00
C LEU A 55 2.17 1.35 4.71
N ASP A 56 2.54 2.50 5.29
CA ASP A 56 3.67 2.57 6.20
C ASP A 56 3.26 2.00 7.54
N VAL A 57 4.15 1.23 8.17
CA VAL A 57 3.92 0.67 9.50
C VAL A 57 4.03 1.74 10.57
N GLU A 58 5.04 2.61 10.46
CA GLU A 58 5.29 3.65 11.46
C GLU A 58 4.68 4.97 11.06
N MET A 59 3.55 5.28 11.68
CA MET A 59 2.88 6.57 11.52
C MET A 59 2.37 7.03 12.89
N PRO A 60 2.33 8.35 13.14
CA PRO A 60 1.69 8.87 14.35
C PRO A 60 0.22 8.40 14.42
N GLY A 61 -0.21 8.01 15.58
CA GLY A 61 -1.56 7.50 15.79
C GLY A 61 -1.66 6.01 15.48
N ARG A 62 -2.45 5.65 14.48
CA ARG A 62 -2.68 4.25 14.12
C ARG A 62 -1.59 3.73 13.19
N SER A 63 -1.03 2.56 13.49
CA SER A 63 -0.03 1.93 12.64
C SER A 63 -0.63 1.44 11.32
N GLY A 64 0.23 1.28 10.31
CA GLY A 64 -0.20 0.73 9.03
C GLY A 64 -0.78 -0.68 9.14
N ILE A 65 -0.35 -1.45 10.15
CA ILE A 65 -0.89 -2.80 10.38
C ILE A 65 -2.35 -2.71 10.80
N TYR A 66 -2.68 -1.81 11.71
CA TYR A 66 -4.06 -1.58 12.12
C TYR A 66 -4.90 -1.11 10.94
N ILE A 67 -4.40 -0.14 10.17
CA ILE A 67 -5.10 0.40 9.01
C ILE A 67 -5.36 -0.71 7.98
N GLY A 68 -4.36 -1.54 7.72
CA GLY A 68 -4.50 -2.67 6.79
C GLY A 68 -5.57 -3.66 7.23
N ALA A 69 -5.61 -3.98 8.52
CA ALA A 69 -6.63 -4.88 9.06
C ALA A 69 -8.04 -4.30 8.86
N GLU A 70 -8.21 -3.00 9.07
CA GLU A 70 -9.49 -2.35 8.85
C GLU A 70 -9.90 -2.36 7.37
N LEU A 71 -8.95 -2.14 6.47
CA LEU A 71 -9.22 -2.20 5.03
C LEU A 71 -9.65 -3.60 4.60
N ILE A 72 -9.03 -4.63 5.14
CA ILE A 72 -9.39 -6.02 4.84
C ILE A 72 -10.80 -6.34 5.33
N LYS A 73 -11.21 -5.79 6.48
CA LYS A 73 -12.59 -5.94 6.95
C LYS A 73 -13.59 -5.35 5.96
N ARG A 74 -13.26 -4.23 5.34
CA ARG A 74 -14.11 -3.58 4.34
C ARG A 74 -14.16 -4.34 3.02
N ASN A 75 -13.01 -4.88 2.61
CA ASN A 75 -12.90 -5.68 1.40
C ASN A 75 -11.87 -6.79 1.63
N PRO A 76 -12.33 -8.02 1.88
CA PRO A 76 -11.43 -9.15 2.15
C PRO A 76 -10.45 -9.49 1.02
N ARG A 77 -10.67 -8.97 -0.18
CA ARG A 77 -9.79 -9.20 -1.32
C ARG A 77 -8.67 -8.18 -1.44
N THR A 78 -8.65 -7.19 -0.56
CA THR A 78 -7.59 -6.16 -0.56
C THR A 78 -6.21 -6.78 -0.38
N LYS A 79 -5.27 -6.40 -1.23
CA LYS A 79 -3.86 -6.80 -1.11
C LYS A 79 -3.12 -5.70 -0.38
N ILE A 80 -2.58 -6.02 0.78
CA ILE A 80 -1.83 -5.06 1.59
C ILE A 80 -0.34 -5.21 1.30
N ILE A 81 0.29 -4.10 0.93
CA ILE A 81 1.74 -4.02 0.74
C ILE A 81 2.28 -3.07 1.80
N ILE A 82 3.05 -3.61 2.73
CA ILE A 82 3.66 -2.81 3.80
C ILE A 82 4.94 -2.18 3.27
N VAL A 83 5.07 -0.87 3.47
CA VAL A 83 6.23 -0.09 3.07
C VAL A 83 6.91 0.42 4.33
N THR A 84 8.13 -0.04 4.62
CA THR A 84 8.76 0.30 5.90
C THR A 84 10.27 0.33 5.84
N SER A 85 10.89 1.18 6.68
CA SER A 85 12.32 1.15 6.95
C SER A 85 12.67 0.17 8.07
N TYR A 86 11.69 -0.39 8.74
CA TYR A 86 11.87 -1.15 9.97
C TYR A 86 11.43 -2.60 9.79
N PRO A 87 12.35 -3.47 9.33
CA PRO A 87 12.00 -4.89 9.11
C PRO A 87 11.60 -5.63 10.39
N ASP A 88 11.90 -5.07 11.56
CA ASP A 88 11.54 -5.68 12.85
C ASP A 88 10.02 -5.81 13.04
N TYR A 89 9.23 -5.05 12.29
CA TYR A 89 7.78 -5.14 12.33
C TYR A 89 7.21 -6.30 11.50
N LEU A 90 8.06 -7.06 10.82
CA LEU A 90 7.61 -8.15 9.96
C LEU A 90 6.79 -9.20 10.71
N ASP A 91 7.23 -9.58 11.92
CA ASP A 91 6.52 -10.57 12.71
C ASP A 91 5.11 -10.14 13.07
N GLU A 92 4.96 -8.87 13.47
CA GLU A 92 3.65 -8.30 13.76
C GLU A 92 2.77 -8.25 12.52
N ALA A 93 3.34 -7.86 11.39
CA ALA A 93 2.62 -7.79 10.12
C ALA A 93 2.14 -9.17 9.64
N MET A 94 2.83 -10.24 10.03
CA MET A 94 2.44 -11.61 9.66
C MET A 94 1.17 -12.08 10.40
N ARG A 95 0.72 -11.37 11.41
CA ARG A 95 -0.47 -11.74 12.18
C ARG A 95 -1.77 -11.47 11.44
N PHE A 96 -1.73 -10.63 10.40
CA PHE A 96 -2.85 -10.49 9.50
C PHE A 96 -2.35 -10.62 8.07
N ARG A 97 -3.25 -10.65 7.11
CA ARG A 97 -2.88 -10.99 5.73
C ARG A 97 -2.14 -9.85 5.02
N VAL A 98 -0.84 -9.73 5.29
CA VAL A 98 0.04 -8.87 4.49
C VAL A 98 0.40 -9.64 3.23
N PHE A 99 0.19 -9.01 2.08
CA PHE A 99 0.48 -9.66 0.80
C PHE A 99 1.97 -9.62 0.49
N ARG A 100 2.58 -8.46 0.59
CA ARG A 100 4.02 -8.27 0.29
C ARG A 100 4.59 -7.13 1.14
N TYR A 101 5.91 -7.08 1.18
CA TYR A 101 6.68 -6.05 1.87
C TYR A 101 7.52 -5.29 0.88
N LEU A 102 7.73 -4.01 1.15
CA LEU A 102 8.57 -3.13 0.36
C LEU A 102 9.40 -2.30 1.31
N SER A 103 10.74 -2.47 1.24
CA SER A 103 11.64 -1.74 2.13
C SER A 103 11.92 -0.34 1.61
N LYS A 104 12.13 0.61 2.52
CA LYS A 104 12.65 1.93 2.18
C LYS A 104 14.18 1.88 2.20
N PRO A 105 14.86 2.51 1.24
CA PRO A 105 14.35 3.29 0.13
C PRO A 105 13.65 2.43 -0.92
N ILE A 106 12.66 3.01 -1.60
CA ILE A 106 11.81 2.27 -2.53
C ILE A 106 12.61 1.86 -3.77
N ASN A 107 12.63 0.56 -4.04
CA ASN A 107 13.22 0.01 -5.25
C ASN A 107 12.12 -0.18 -6.29
N LYS A 108 12.26 0.49 -7.44
CA LYS A 108 11.24 0.46 -8.47
C LYS A 108 10.97 -0.96 -9.00
N ASN A 109 12.01 -1.75 -9.21
CA ASN A 109 11.85 -3.11 -9.72
C ASN A 109 11.08 -3.99 -8.74
N ARG A 110 11.36 -3.87 -7.45
CA ARG A 110 10.63 -4.61 -6.43
C ARG A 110 9.17 -4.18 -6.35
N LEU A 111 8.91 -2.89 -6.45
CA LEU A 111 7.54 -2.39 -6.49
C LEU A 111 6.80 -2.97 -7.70
N PHE A 112 7.45 -3.00 -8.86
CA PHE A 112 6.86 -3.56 -10.08
C PHE A 112 6.54 -5.04 -9.90
N GLU A 113 7.43 -5.82 -9.27
CA GLU A 113 7.18 -7.23 -8.98
C GLU A 113 6.00 -7.40 -8.04
N ASN A 114 5.92 -6.58 -6.99
CA ASN A 114 4.82 -6.64 -6.03
C ASN A 114 3.49 -6.30 -6.70
N LEU A 115 3.45 -5.30 -7.56
CA LEU A 115 2.26 -4.96 -8.32
C LEU A 115 1.83 -6.07 -9.25
N LYS A 116 2.79 -6.64 -9.97
CA LYS A 116 2.51 -7.75 -10.87
C LYS A 116 1.85 -8.90 -10.12
N ASP A 117 2.43 -9.29 -8.99
CA ASP A 117 1.88 -10.37 -8.18
C ASP A 117 0.48 -10.04 -7.65
N ALA A 118 0.28 -8.81 -7.18
CA ALA A 118 -1.01 -8.39 -6.64
C ALA A 118 -2.10 -8.40 -7.71
N ILE A 119 -1.77 -7.96 -8.91
CA ILE A 119 -2.72 -7.89 -10.02
C ILE A 119 -3.06 -9.28 -10.54
N TYR A 120 -2.06 -10.13 -10.73
CA TYR A 120 -2.29 -11.47 -11.28
C TYR A 120 -2.88 -12.45 -10.28
N GLN A 121 -2.75 -12.20 -8.98
CA GLN A 121 -3.34 -13.04 -7.94
C GLN A 121 -4.65 -12.48 -7.41
N TYR A 122 -5.10 -11.37 -7.97
CA TYR A 122 -6.36 -10.74 -7.56
C TYR A 122 -7.58 -11.49 -8.14
#